data_2fa0fdf8517a3a7708daa58314981108
#
_entry.id   2fa0fdf8517a3a7708daa58314981108
#
_cell.length_a   1.000
_cell.length_b   1.000
_cell.length_c   1.000
_cell.angle_alpha   90.00
_cell.angle_beta   90.00
_cell.angle_gamma   90.00
#
_symmetry.space_group_name_H-M   'P 1'
#
loop_
_entity.id
_entity.type
_entity.pdbx_description
1 polymer ?
#
loop_
_entity_poly.entity_id
_entity_poly.type
_entity_poly.pdbx_seq_one_letter_code
_entity_poly.pdbx_strand_id
1 'polypeptide(L)'
;MKSYFFDILKKSERIKTNKNDLKFDFSEYREFNQYTYGFKRSWKILYAHNDISAVKRIINPASNLMLSSFKETEKSTLNYMIYIDFGKYESNRKMLTFYDLELDIIILKDLSYQILDMDELIEAFENRRITQSELNTVLMVLQK
;
A
#
# COMPACT_ATOMS: atom_id res chain seq x y z
N MET A 1 9.12 3.00 9.45
CA MET A 1 8.05 2.28 8.71
C MET A 1 7.02 3.26 8.18
N LYS A 2 6.36 2.91 7.09
CA LYS A 2 5.28 3.71 6.53
C LYS A 2 3.95 3.37 7.20
N SER A 3 3.14 4.40 7.39
CA SER A 3 1.74 4.25 7.81
C SER A 3 0.85 5.02 6.85
N TYR A 4 -0.27 4.41 6.49
CA TYR A 4 -1.26 4.98 5.60
C TYR A 4 -2.57 5.15 6.38
N PHE A 5 -3.08 6.37 6.39
CA PHE A 5 -4.33 6.70 7.08
C PHE A 5 -5.39 7.03 6.04
N PHE A 6 -6.47 6.25 6.02
CA PHE A 6 -7.57 6.45 5.09
C PHE A 6 -8.79 6.97 5.83
N ASP A 7 -9.15 8.22 5.57
CA ASP A 7 -10.36 8.81 6.13
C ASP A 7 -11.50 8.60 5.13
N ILE A 8 -12.35 7.63 5.43
CA ILE A 8 -13.44 7.24 4.52
C ILE A 8 -14.52 8.31 4.44
N LEU A 9 -14.78 9.03 5.53
CA LEU A 9 -15.77 10.11 5.54
C LEU A 9 -15.30 11.31 4.74
N LYS A 10 -14.06 11.73 4.94
CA LYS A 10 -13.45 12.87 4.23
C LYS A 10 -12.88 12.49 2.87
N LYS A 11 -12.82 11.20 2.56
CA LYS A 11 -12.27 10.67 1.30
C LYS A 11 -10.86 11.18 1.03
N SER A 12 -10.00 10.95 2.00
CA SER A 12 -8.60 11.38 1.94
C SER A 12 -7.65 10.29 2.42
N GLU A 13 -6.41 10.35 1.94
CA GLU A 13 -5.30 9.48 2.32
C GLU A 13 -4.18 10.34 2.88
N ARG A 14 -3.60 9.90 3.99
CA ARG A 14 -2.40 10.50 4.55
C ARG A 14 -1.32 9.44 4.65
N ILE A 15 -0.14 9.74 4.14
CA ILE A 15 1.01 8.85 4.20
C ILE A 15 2.04 9.46 5.14
N LYS A 16 2.42 8.70 6.15
CA LYS A 16 3.40 9.14 7.13
C LYS A 16 4.60 8.21 7.13
N THR A 17 5.78 8.80 6.94
CA THR A 17 7.07 8.12 7.05
C THR A 17 7.93 8.86 8.07
N ASN A 18 9.16 8.38 8.30
CA ASN A 18 10.10 9.09 9.18
C ASN A 18 10.44 10.50 8.71
N LYS A 19 10.32 10.75 7.39
CA LYS A 19 10.76 12.00 6.76
C LYS A 19 9.62 12.85 6.22
N ASN A 20 8.47 12.25 5.93
CA ASN A 20 7.38 12.90 5.20
C ASN A 20 6.03 12.67 5.86
N ASP A 21 5.15 13.62 5.68
CA ASP A 21 3.75 13.55 6.09
C ASP A 21 2.93 14.21 4.96
N LEU A 22 2.35 13.38 4.10
CA LEU A 22 1.67 13.81 2.88
C LEU A 22 0.19 13.50 2.96
N LYS A 23 -0.64 14.42 2.48
CA LYS A 23 -2.10 14.25 2.43
C LYS A 23 -2.60 14.40 1.00
N PHE A 24 -3.52 13.52 0.62
CA PHE A 24 -4.14 13.51 -0.71
C PHE A 24 -5.64 13.33 -0.58
N ASP A 25 -6.40 14.04 -1.42
CA ASP A 25 -7.83 13.82 -1.54
C ASP A 25 -8.13 12.81 -2.64
N PHE A 26 -9.18 11.98 -2.44
CA PHE A 26 -9.61 11.03 -3.47
C PHE A 26 -10.31 11.78 -4.60
N SER A 27 -10.00 11.45 -5.84
CA SER A 27 -10.75 11.89 -7.00
C SER A 27 -11.93 10.97 -7.30
N GLU A 28 -11.83 9.71 -6.95
CA GLU A 28 -12.89 8.71 -7.08
C GLU A 28 -12.87 7.80 -5.86
N TYR A 29 -14.05 7.36 -5.44
CA TYR A 29 -14.21 6.44 -4.30
C TYR A 29 -15.32 5.44 -4.61
N ARG A 30 -15.12 4.18 -4.19
CA ARG A 30 -16.09 3.11 -4.36
C ARG A 30 -16.00 2.11 -3.22
N GLU A 31 -17.15 1.70 -2.69
CA GLU A 31 -17.25 0.57 -1.79
C GLU A 31 -17.67 -0.66 -2.59
N PHE A 32 -16.84 -1.71 -2.60
CA PHE A 32 -17.18 -2.95 -3.29
C PHE A 32 -18.06 -3.86 -2.44
N ASN A 33 -17.80 -3.84 -1.12
CA ASN A 33 -18.63 -4.50 -0.11
C ASN A 33 -18.30 -3.86 1.25
N GLN A 34 -18.83 -4.40 2.35
CA GLN A 34 -18.64 -3.81 3.68
C GLN A 34 -17.17 -3.79 4.15
N TYR A 35 -16.27 -4.51 3.49
CA TYR A 35 -14.86 -4.62 3.90
C TYR A 35 -13.86 -4.16 2.83
N THR A 36 -14.32 -3.93 1.60
CA THR A 36 -13.42 -3.62 0.50
C THR A 36 -13.73 -2.26 -0.09
N TYR A 37 -12.73 -1.40 -0.09
CA TYR A 37 -12.82 -0.03 -0.56
C TYR A 37 -11.82 0.19 -1.70
N GLY A 38 -12.25 0.92 -2.72
CA GLY A 38 -11.37 1.34 -3.79
C GLY A 38 -11.39 2.85 -3.94
N PHE A 39 -10.26 3.44 -4.25
CA PHE A 39 -10.19 4.86 -4.51
C PHE A 39 -9.06 5.19 -5.49
N LYS A 40 -9.15 6.38 -6.07
CA LYS A 40 -8.16 6.92 -6.98
C LYS A 40 -7.76 8.30 -6.52
N ARG A 41 -6.50 8.64 -6.64
CA ARG A 41 -5.98 9.97 -6.38
C ARG A 41 -4.87 10.33 -7.34
N SER A 42 -4.59 11.62 -7.47
CA SER A 42 -3.42 12.09 -8.22
C SER A 42 -2.14 11.67 -7.50
N TRP A 43 -1.10 11.46 -8.29
CA TRP A 43 0.22 11.15 -7.76
C TRP A 43 1.01 12.45 -7.64
N LYS A 44 1.28 12.84 -6.40
CA LYS A 44 2.18 13.96 -6.11
C LYS A 44 3.28 13.41 -5.24
N ILE A 45 4.47 13.31 -5.79
CA ILE A 45 5.64 13.00 -5.01
C ILE A 45 6.60 14.18 -5.11
N LEU A 46 7.21 14.53 -3.98
CA LEU A 46 8.26 15.54 -3.89
C LEU A 46 9.51 15.14 -4.67
N TYR A 47 9.63 13.87 -5.03
CA TYR A 47 10.71 13.32 -5.84
C TYR A 47 10.10 12.92 -7.18
N ALA A 48 10.58 13.52 -8.23
CA ALA A 48 10.09 13.38 -9.58
C ALA A 48 10.09 11.92 -10.09
N HIS A 49 9.05 11.15 -9.76
CA HIS A 49 8.64 10.06 -10.60
C HIS A 49 7.67 10.64 -11.64
N ASN A 50 8.22 11.18 -12.71
CA ASN A 50 7.45 11.71 -13.83
C ASN A 50 6.66 10.62 -14.57
N ASP A 51 6.80 9.36 -14.16
CA ASP A 51 6.25 8.18 -14.80
C ASP A 51 4.81 7.89 -14.38
N ILE A 52 4.34 8.48 -13.28
CA ILE A 52 3.05 8.16 -12.69
C ILE A 52 2.22 9.42 -12.54
N SER A 53 0.98 9.39 -13.04
CA SER A 53 0.04 10.52 -12.92
C SER A 53 -1.03 10.28 -11.87
N ALA A 54 -1.38 9.04 -11.59
CA ALA A 54 -2.40 8.69 -10.61
C ALA A 54 -2.17 7.30 -10.04
N VAL A 55 -2.73 7.04 -8.87
CA VAL A 55 -2.75 5.73 -8.25
C VAL A 55 -4.18 5.33 -7.93
N LYS A 56 -4.51 4.07 -8.20
CA LYS A 56 -5.71 3.41 -7.72
C LYS A 56 -5.32 2.43 -6.63
N ARG A 57 -6.01 2.48 -5.50
CA ARG A 57 -5.77 1.55 -4.40
C ARG A 57 -7.02 0.75 -4.11
N ILE A 58 -6.82 -0.50 -3.73
CA ILE A 58 -7.85 -1.35 -3.17
C ILE A 58 -7.38 -1.76 -1.79
N ILE A 59 -8.18 -1.44 -0.78
CA ILE A 59 -7.91 -1.76 0.61
C ILE A 59 -8.97 -2.69 1.15
N ASN A 60 -8.54 -3.73 1.85
CA ASN A 60 -9.41 -4.71 2.49
C ASN A 60 -8.77 -5.12 3.81
N PRO A 61 -9.31 -4.65 4.95
CA PRO A 61 -8.73 -4.95 6.26
C PRO A 61 -8.61 -6.45 6.57
N ALA A 62 -9.49 -7.26 6.03
CA ALA A 62 -9.47 -8.71 6.28
C ALA A 62 -8.33 -9.43 5.57
N SER A 63 -7.75 -8.83 4.52
CA SER A 63 -6.71 -9.47 3.72
C SER A 63 -5.29 -9.23 4.22
N ASN A 64 -5.07 -8.21 5.03
CA ASN A 64 -3.75 -7.71 5.42
C ASN A 64 -2.91 -7.25 4.21
N LEU A 65 -3.56 -6.90 3.12
CA LEU A 65 -2.93 -6.45 1.88
C LEU A 65 -3.50 -5.10 1.45
N MET A 66 -2.64 -4.32 0.79
CA MET A 66 -3.06 -3.12 0.07
C MET A 66 -2.55 -3.25 -1.37
N LEU A 67 -3.47 -3.20 -2.32
CA LEU A 67 -3.15 -3.29 -3.74
C LEU A 67 -3.15 -1.89 -4.34
N SER A 68 -2.14 -1.61 -5.15
CA SER A 68 -2.04 -0.34 -5.86
C SER A 68 -1.75 -0.60 -7.33
N SER A 69 -2.44 0.11 -8.21
CA SER A 69 -2.10 0.20 -9.62
C SER A 69 -1.86 1.65 -9.98
N PHE A 70 -0.96 1.88 -10.93
CA PHE A 70 -0.49 3.21 -11.27
C PHE A 70 -0.86 3.55 -12.69
N LYS A 71 -1.40 4.77 -12.90
CA LYS A 71 -1.61 5.29 -14.24
C LYS A 71 -0.30 5.89 -14.72
N GLU A 72 0.25 5.30 -15.78
CA GLU A 72 1.50 5.74 -16.36
C GLU A 72 1.34 7.02 -17.18
N THR A 73 2.40 7.84 -17.21
CA THR A 73 2.56 8.94 -18.15
C THR A 73 3.21 8.40 -19.42
N GLU A 74 3.29 9.24 -20.48
CA GLU A 74 3.96 8.88 -21.72
C GLU A 74 5.46 8.57 -21.55
N LYS A 75 6.06 9.07 -20.48
CA LYS A 75 7.48 8.87 -20.16
C LYS A 75 7.73 7.67 -19.26
N SER A 76 6.72 6.85 -19.04
CA SER A 76 6.82 5.76 -18.05
C SER A 76 7.79 4.67 -18.50
N THR A 77 8.61 4.24 -17.54
CA THR A 77 9.50 3.08 -17.66
C THR A 77 9.09 1.95 -16.73
N LEU A 78 7.88 2.02 -16.15
CA LEU A 78 7.39 1.01 -15.25
C LEU A 78 7.21 -0.33 -15.96
N ASN A 79 7.68 -1.39 -15.32
CA ASN A 79 7.56 -2.76 -15.84
C ASN A 79 6.54 -3.60 -15.05
N TYR A 80 5.82 -3.00 -14.09
CA TYR A 80 4.82 -3.69 -13.29
C TYR A 80 3.44 -3.03 -13.41
N MET A 81 2.38 -3.82 -13.18
CA MET A 81 1.00 -3.37 -13.24
C MET A 81 0.41 -3.15 -11.85
N ILE A 82 0.77 -4.01 -10.91
CA ILE A 82 0.19 -4.01 -9.56
C ILE A 82 1.31 -4.10 -8.55
N TYR A 83 1.18 -3.29 -7.51
CA TYR A 83 2.05 -3.30 -6.35
C TYR A 83 1.22 -3.77 -5.15
N ILE A 84 1.68 -4.79 -4.46
CA ILE A 84 0.99 -5.36 -3.31
C ILE A 84 1.83 -5.14 -2.07
N ASP A 85 1.32 -4.34 -1.15
CA ASP A 85 1.93 -4.11 0.15
C ASP A 85 1.37 -5.08 1.19
N PHE A 86 2.25 -5.71 1.96
CA PHE A 86 1.88 -6.55 3.09
C PHE A 86 1.91 -5.71 4.36
N GLY A 87 0.86 -5.82 5.15
CA GLY A 87 0.76 -5.02 6.35
C GLY A 87 -0.33 -5.50 7.30
N LYS A 88 -0.73 -4.60 8.18
CA LYS A 88 -1.89 -4.83 9.04
C LYS A 88 -2.75 -3.59 9.07
N TYR A 89 -4.05 -3.81 9.26
CA TYR A 89 -5.02 -2.72 9.38
C TYR A 89 -5.51 -2.57 10.80
N GLU A 90 -5.73 -1.32 11.19
CA GLU A 90 -6.50 -0.96 12.37
C GLU A 90 -7.66 -0.08 11.93
N SER A 91 -8.84 -0.32 12.50
CA SER A 91 -10.04 0.43 12.18
C SER A 91 -10.56 1.15 13.42
N ASN A 92 -10.87 2.43 13.25
CA ASN A 92 -11.54 3.24 14.27
C ASN A 92 -12.63 4.05 13.56
N ARG A 93 -13.87 3.56 13.64
CA ARG A 93 -15.04 4.13 12.93
C ARG A 93 -14.78 4.12 11.41
N LYS A 94 -14.75 5.29 10.76
CA LYS A 94 -14.49 5.42 9.33
C LYS A 94 -13.03 5.80 9.02
N MET A 95 -12.14 5.62 9.99
CA MET A 95 -10.71 5.79 9.80
C MET A 95 -10.05 4.42 9.76
N LEU A 96 -9.38 4.11 8.66
CA LEU A 96 -8.58 2.90 8.51
C LEU A 96 -7.11 3.27 8.49
N THR A 97 -6.31 2.54 9.25
CA THR A 97 -4.86 2.71 9.26
C THR A 97 -4.22 1.42 8.74
N PHE A 98 -3.34 1.56 7.77
CA PHE A 98 -2.53 0.47 7.25
C PHE A 98 -1.08 0.68 7.66
N TYR A 99 -0.52 -0.27 8.40
CA TYR A 99 0.88 -0.29 8.80
C TYR A 99 1.64 -1.21 7.85
N ASP A 100 2.58 -0.64 7.11
CA ASP A 100 3.43 -1.36 6.18
C ASP A 100 4.37 -2.29 6.96
N LEU A 101 4.35 -3.57 6.67
CA LEU A 101 5.23 -4.58 7.29
C LEU A 101 6.38 -5.00 6.36
N GLU A 102 6.79 -4.12 5.46
CA GLU A 102 8.01 -4.15 4.66
C GLU A 102 7.96 -5.06 3.42
N LEU A 103 7.38 -6.25 3.50
CA LEU A 103 7.32 -7.16 2.36
C LEU A 103 6.37 -6.66 1.29
N ASP A 104 6.79 -6.74 0.03
CA ASP A 104 6.01 -6.35 -1.12
C ASP A 104 6.06 -7.41 -2.21
N ILE A 105 5.02 -7.45 -3.05
CA ILE A 105 5.00 -8.21 -4.29
C ILE A 105 4.63 -7.25 -5.42
N ILE A 106 5.34 -7.35 -6.55
CA ILE A 106 4.93 -6.68 -7.78
C ILE A 106 4.47 -7.72 -8.80
N ILE A 107 3.42 -7.37 -9.53
CA ILE A 107 2.94 -8.13 -10.68
C ILE A 107 3.44 -7.41 -11.93
N LEU A 108 4.26 -8.08 -12.71
CA LEU A 108 4.87 -7.51 -13.90
C LEU A 108 3.89 -7.52 -15.08
N LYS A 109 4.19 -6.75 -16.10
CA LYS A 109 3.33 -6.65 -17.30
C LYS A 109 3.19 -7.96 -18.06
N ASP A 110 4.13 -8.89 -17.90
CA ASP A 110 4.07 -10.25 -18.46
C ASP A 110 3.30 -11.24 -17.57
N LEU A 111 2.66 -10.75 -16.50
CA LEU A 111 1.89 -11.50 -15.50
C LEU A 111 2.73 -12.36 -14.56
N SER A 112 4.05 -12.32 -14.65
CA SER A 112 4.92 -12.90 -13.62
C SER A 112 4.92 -12.00 -12.37
N TYR A 113 5.50 -12.49 -11.29
CA TYR A 113 5.59 -11.72 -10.04
C TYR A 113 7.00 -11.75 -9.48
N GLN A 114 7.30 -10.77 -8.63
CA GLN A 114 8.53 -10.71 -7.86
C GLN A 114 8.19 -10.33 -6.41
N ILE A 115 8.89 -10.99 -5.49
CA ILE A 115 8.82 -10.63 -4.07
C ILE A 115 9.94 -9.64 -3.80
N LEU A 116 9.59 -8.49 -3.20
CA LEU A 116 10.54 -7.42 -2.88
C LEU A 116 10.67 -7.28 -1.37
N ASP A 117 11.85 -6.81 -0.95
CA ASP A 117 12.10 -6.36 0.41
C ASP A 117 12.00 -7.45 1.49
N MET A 118 12.26 -8.71 1.11
CA MET A 118 12.36 -9.80 2.09
C MET A 118 13.47 -9.52 3.11
N ASP A 119 14.58 -8.95 2.66
CA ASP A 119 15.69 -8.53 3.51
C ASP A 119 15.25 -7.43 4.50
N GLU A 120 14.44 -6.47 4.07
CA GLU A 120 13.91 -5.43 4.93
C GLU A 120 12.95 -5.99 5.98
N LEU A 121 12.14 -7.00 5.60
CA LEU A 121 11.27 -7.71 6.54
C LEU A 121 12.10 -8.39 7.65
N ILE A 122 13.15 -9.12 7.27
CA ILE A 122 14.03 -9.80 8.20
C ILE A 122 14.71 -8.80 9.13
N GLU A 123 15.25 -7.74 8.57
CA GLU A 123 15.92 -6.67 9.33
C GLU A 123 14.95 -6.00 10.31
N ALA A 124 13.72 -5.72 9.87
CA ALA A 124 12.70 -5.12 10.73
C ALA A 124 12.37 -6.03 11.93
N PHE A 125 12.30 -7.34 11.70
CA PHE A 125 12.08 -8.31 12.78
C PHE A 125 13.28 -8.39 13.73
N GLU A 126 14.48 -8.49 13.19
CA GLU A 126 15.72 -8.55 14.00
C GLU A 126 15.90 -7.30 14.85
N ASN A 127 15.55 -6.13 14.32
CA ASN A 127 15.63 -4.85 15.02
C ASN A 127 14.39 -4.53 15.86
N ARG A 128 13.48 -5.49 16.02
CA ARG A 128 12.27 -5.40 16.85
C ARG A 128 11.32 -4.27 16.42
N ARG A 129 11.36 -3.85 15.16
CA ARG A 129 10.39 -2.90 14.61
C ARG A 129 9.05 -3.57 14.30
N ILE A 130 9.06 -4.88 14.09
CA ILE A 130 7.85 -5.71 13.97
C ILE A 130 7.91 -6.84 14.99
N THR A 131 6.74 -7.29 15.41
CA THR A 131 6.60 -8.38 16.39
C THR A 131 6.63 -9.74 15.70
N GLN A 132 6.82 -10.81 16.49
CA GLN A 132 6.72 -12.18 15.98
C GLN A 132 5.33 -12.44 15.39
N SER A 133 4.28 -11.92 16.02
CA SER A 133 2.91 -12.04 15.53
C SER A 133 2.72 -11.37 14.17
N GLU A 134 3.30 -10.19 13.99
CA GLU A 134 3.26 -9.47 12.72
C GLU A 134 4.04 -10.20 11.62
N LEU A 135 5.21 -10.73 11.95
CA LEU A 135 5.99 -11.56 11.03
C LEU A 135 5.19 -12.79 10.60
N ASN A 136 4.58 -13.48 11.56
CA ASN A 136 3.76 -14.66 11.27
C ASN A 136 2.58 -14.30 10.35
N THR A 137 1.94 -13.16 10.56
CA THR A 137 0.85 -12.68 9.70
C THR A 137 1.33 -12.51 8.25
N VAL A 138 2.48 -11.86 8.06
CA VAL A 138 3.05 -11.66 6.71
C VAL A 138 3.32 -12.99 6.03
N LEU A 139 3.99 -13.92 6.73
CA LEU A 139 4.35 -15.21 6.16
C LEU A 139 3.13 -16.07 5.83
N MET A 140 2.10 -16.04 6.66
CA MET A 140 0.85 -16.78 6.41
C MET A 140 0.08 -16.22 5.21
N VAL A 141 0.06 -14.90 5.06
CA VAL A 141 -0.58 -14.26 3.91
C VAL A 141 0.21 -14.56 2.62
N LEU A 142 1.53 -14.54 2.69
CA LEU A 142 2.39 -14.86 1.55
C LEU A 142 2.16 -16.28 1.04
N GLN A 143 1.91 -17.23 1.93
CA GLN A 143 1.67 -18.62 1.58
C GLN A 143 0.38 -18.83 0.78
N LYS A 144 -0.61 -17.99 1.00
CA LYS A 144 -1.89 -18.06 0.29
C LYS A 144 -1.79 -17.44 -1.10
#